data_cc0e15ed6f3ff87e859e36074d1c17d8
#
_entry.id   cc0e15ed6f3ff87e859e36074d1c17d8
#
_cell.length_a   1.000
_cell.length_b   1.000
_cell.length_c   1.000
_cell.angle_alpha   90.00
_cell.angle_beta   90.00
_cell.angle_gamma   90.00
#
_symmetry.space_group_name_H-M   'P 1'
#
loop_
_entity.id
_entity.type
_entity.pdbx_description
1 polymer ?
#
loop_
_entity_poly.entity_id
_entity_poly.type
_entity_poly.pdbx_seq_one_letter_code
_entity_poly.pdbx_strand_id
1 'polypeptide(L)'
;MISKLNNLNDIRRDSSKCGIYKRWIYKKVDYNKMCDYMQKINYSIQDLNSTIDNLKKFDRRNIIFIISLVDWIREAFNAIIGVINSKVISNFRFLKQEELKRHSEYFKAIRSFVVAHPLNTTKHKEYGLDGNFICVDIREDIGLFPWVKMQDKYVLTLDGLKKEDCSNMDFYLYCYSDKDDNMSYFKKVGCRYSDIYETAKLYIEKLYALDNYLTKNARKKDYE
;
A
#
# COMPACT_ATOMS: atom_id res chain seq x y z
N MET A 1 16.16 5.03 7.14
CA MET A 1 15.30 6.19 7.50
C MET A 1 14.22 6.32 6.45
N ILE A 2 12.95 6.39 6.82
CA ILE A 2 11.83 6.52 5.87
C ILE A 2 11.74 7.97 5.42
N SER A 3 11.72 8.19 4.11
CA SER A 3 11.54 9.55 3.55
C SER A 3 10.08 9.97 3.63
N LYS A 4 9.83 11.21 4.03
CA LYS A 4 8.47 11.77 4.01
C LYS A 4 7.92 11.80 2.58
N LEU A 5 6.62 11.54 2.46
CA LEU A 5 5.91 11.73 1.21
C LEU A 5 5.70 13.23 0.94
N ASN A 6 5.86 13.63 -0.31
CA ASN A 6 5.53 15.00 -0.71
C ASN A 6 4.01 15.17 -0.73
N ASN A 7 3.57 16.36 -0.29
CA ASN A 7 2.17 16.73 -0.38
C ASN A 7 1.79 17.06 -1.84
N LEU A 8 0.60 16.66 -2.27
CA LEU A 8 0.06 16.96 -3.61
C LEU A 8 -0.41 18.41 -3.79
N ASN A 9 -0.06 19.32 -2.90
CA ASN A 9 -0.45 20.73 -2.98
C ASN A 9 -0.05 21.38 -4.31
N ASP A 10 1.05 20.96 -4.91
CA ASP A 10 1.51 21.53 -6.17
C ASP A 10 0.56 21.23 -7.34
N ILE A 11 -0.12 20.08 -7.31
CA ILE A 11 -1.17 19.76 -8.29
C ILE A 11 -2.41 20.62 -8.06
N ARG A 12 -2.67 21.10 -6.83
CA ARG A 12 -3.83 21.93 -6.49
C ARG A 12 -3.66 23.43 -6.73
N ARG A 13 -2.41 23.95 -6.66
CA ARG A 13 -2.14 25.40 -6.65
C ARG A 13 -2.56 26.10 -7.93
N ASP A 14 -2.47 25.43 -9.07
CA ASP A 14 -2.91 25.99 -10.35
C ASP A 14 -3.66 24.92 -11.15
N SER A 15 -4.92 24.71 -10.78
CA SER A 15 -5.79 23.73 -11.42
C SER A 15 -5.96 23.95 -12.92
N SER A 16 -5.74 25.18 -13.41
CA SER A 16 -5.82 25.49 -14.85
C SER A 16 -4.65 24.88 -15.64
N LYS A 17 -3.51 24.69 -15.00
CA LYS A 17 -2.31 24.11 -15.61
C LYS A 17 -2.17 22.59 -15.41
N CYS A 18 -2.93 22.03 -14.47
CA CYS A 18 -2.85 20.59 -14.16
C CYS A 18 -3.74 19.77 -15.07
N GLY A 19 -3.18 18.70 -15.64
CA GLY A 19 -3.86 17.81 -16.57
C GLY A 19 -5.06 17.11 -15.93
N ILE A 20 -4.89 16.65 -14.68
CA ILE A 20 -5.91 15.92 -13.94
C ILE A 20 -7.14 16.77 -13.61
N TYR A 21 -7.02 18.08 -13.53
CA TYR A 21 -8.15 18.99 -13.28
C TYR A 21 -8.86 19.46 -14.54
N LYS A 22 -8.52 18.96 -15.73
CA LYS A 22 -9.23 19.27 -16.99
C LYS A 22 -10.59 18.56 -16.98
N ARG A 23 -11.68 19.32 -16.78
CA ARG A 23 -13.05 18.77 -16.64
C ARG A 23 -13.49 17.92 -17.81
N TRP A 24 -13.08 18.24 -19.03
CA TRP A 24 -13.50 17.56 -20.24
C TRP A 24 -12.97 16.13 -20.41
N ILE A 25 -11.94 15.72 -19.63
CA ILE A 25 -11.45 14.33 -19.64
C ILE A 25 -12.38 13.38 -18.87
N TYR A 26 -13.34 13.93 -18.10
CA TYR A 26 -14.32 13.20 -17.31
C TYR A 26 -15.73 13.51 -17.79
N LYS A 27 -16.68 12.63 -17.49
CA LYS A 27 -18.10 13.00 -17.46
C LYS A 27 -18.34 13.97 -16.27
N LYS A 28 -19.35 14.83 -16.39
CA LYS A 28 -19.62 15.89 -15.38
C LYS A 28 -19.68 15.37 -13.93
N VAL A 29 -20.36 14.25 -13.72
CA VAL A 29 -20.49 13.62 -12.38
C VAL A 29 -19.16 13.05 -11.90
N ASP A 30 -18.36 12.50 -12.82
CA ASP A 30 -17.09 11.85 -12.48
C ASP A 30 -15.98 12.85 -12.13
N TYR A 31 -16.08 14.11 -12.61
CA TYR A 31 -15.16 15.16 -12.19
C TYR A 31 -15.25 15.44 -10.69
N ASN A 32 -16.44 15.48 -10.12
CA ASN A 32 -16.61 15.68 -8.67
C ASN A 32 -16.03 14.50 -7.87
N LYS A 33 -16.29 13.27 -8.32
CA LYS A 33 -15.67 12.07 -7.72
C LYS A 33 -14.13 12.15 -7.74
N MET A 34 -13.55 12.58 -8.86
CA MET A 34 -12.10 12.76 -8.94
C MET A 34 -11.59 13.74 -7.90
N CYS A 35 -12.29 14.87 -7.68
CA CYS A 35 -11.91 15.83 -6.63
C CYS A 35 -11.92 15.20 -5.23
N ASP A 36 -12.92 14.37 -4.92
CA ASP A 36 -13.00 13.65 -3.65
C ASP A 36 -11.86 12.64 -3.49
N TYR A 37 -11.52 11.91 -4.55
CA TYR A 37 -10.41 10.96 -4.54
C TYR A 37 -9.06 11.67 -4.34
N MET A 38 -8.84 12.81 -4.99
CA MET A 38 -7.65 13.64 -4.80
C MET A 38 -7.56 14.16 -3.36
N GLN A 39 -8.67 14.57 -2.77
CA GLN A 39 -8.73 14.99 -1.38
C GLN A 39 -8.35 13.84 -0.43
N LYS A 40 -8.89 12.65 -0.69
CA LYS A 40 -8.56 11.44 0.10
C LYS A 40 -7.08 11.11 0.04
N ILE A 41 -6.47 11.14 -1.15
CA ILE A 41 -5.03 10.93 -1.31
C ILE A 41 -4.23 11.96 -0.51
N ASN A 42 -4.61 13.24 -0.60
CA ASN A 42 -3.89 14.32 0.07
C ASN A 42 -3.92 14.18 1.59
N TYR A 43 -5.10 13.89 2.18
CA TYR A 43 -5.21 13.65 3.61
C TYR A 43 -4.41 12.41 4.05
N SER A 44 -4.48 11.33 3.27
CA SER A 44 -3.69 10.12 3.57
C SER A 44 -2.18 10.40 3.57
N ILE A 45 -1.69 11.26 2.67
CA ILE A 45 -0.27 11.67 2.66
C ILE A 45 0.08 12.48 3.92
N GLN A 46 -0.77 13.42 4.31
CA GLN A 46 -0.55 14.24 5.52
C GLN A 46 -0.47 13.34 6.76
N ASP A 47 -1.41 12.44 6.90
CA ASP A 47 -1.46 11.50 8.03
C ASP A 47 -0.26 10.54 8.03
N LEU A 48 0.13 10.00 6.87
CA LEU A 48 1.33 9.17 6.76
C LEU A 48 2.60 9.94 7.16
N ASN A 49 2.73 11.20 6.74
CA ASN A 49 3.86 12.02 7.14
C ASN A 49 3.90 12.29 8.64
N SER A 50 2.74 12.51 9.26
CA SER A 50 2.65 12.71 10.71
C SER A 50 3.01 11.42 11.49
N THR A 51 2.67 10.25 10.94
CA THR A 51 3.04 8.97 11.54
C THR A 51 4.54 8.70 11.45
N ILE A 52 5.21 9.10 10.37
CA ILE A 52 6.69 8.98 10.25
C ILE A 52 7.40 9.72 11.40
N ASP A 53 6.96 10.92 11.75
CA ASP A 53 7.55 11.70 12.83
C ASP A 53 7.39 11.04 14.21
N ASN A 54 6.43 10.15 14.35
CA ASN A 54 6.09 9.45 15.59
C ASN A 54 6.45 7.96 15.58
N LEU A 55 7.26 7.47 14.65
CA LEU A 55 7.58 6.03 14.50
C LEU A 55 8.03 5.35 15.79
N LYS A 56 8.75 6.04 16.68
CA LYS A 56 9.19 5.50 17.97
C LYS A 56 8.04 5.21 18.98
N LYS A 57 6.84 5.68 18.69
CA LYS A 57 5.64 5.54 19.52
C LYS A 57 4.60 4.59 18.92
N PHE A 58 5.01 3.75 17.96
CA PHE A 58 4.07 2.86 17.28
C PHE A 58 3.48 1.83 18.23
N ASP A 59 2.19 1.69 18.13
CA ASP A 59 1.43 0.58 18.67
C ASP A 59 0.74 -0.19 17.51
N ARG A 60 0.05 -1.24 17.84
CA ARG A 60 -0.69 -2.09 16.91
C ARG A 60 -1.73 -1.32 16.10
N ARG A 61 -2.36 -0.30 16.71
CA ARG A 61 -3.36 0.57 16.05
C ARG A 61 -2.71 1.38 14.95
N ASN A 62 -1.50 1.87 15.20
CA ASN A 62 -0.75 2.63 14.21
C ASN A 62 -0.36 1.79 12.98
N ILE A 63 -0.04 0.50 13.15
CA ILE A 63 0.21 -0.41 12.02
C ILE A 63 -1.04 -0.51 11.14
N ILE A 64 -2.19 -0.78 11.75
CA ILE A 64 -3.48 -0.87 11.04
C ILE A 64 -3.79 0.46 10.34
N PHE A 65 -3.55 1.57 11.01
CA PHE A 65 -3.80 2.91 10.46
C PHE A 65 -2.93 3.21 9.25
N ILE A 66 -1.61 2.96 9.33
CA ILE A 66 -0.69 3.13 8.18
C ILE A 66 -1.12 2.30 6.99
N ILE A 67 -1.44 1.03 7.20
CA ILE A 67 -1.87 0.13 6.14
C ILE A 67 -3.18 0.62 5.52
N SER A 68 -4.11 1.12 6.32
CA SER A 68 -5.36 1.69 5.83
C SER A 68 -5.13 2.95 5.00
N LEU A 69 -4.23 3.84 5.42
CA LEU A 69 -3.89 5.05 4.67
C LEU A 69 -3.27 4.74 3.30
N VAL A 70 -2.35 3.77 3.25
CA VAL A 70 -1.74 3.34 1.98
C VAL A 70 -2.77 2.67 1.07
N ASP A 71 -3.68 1.87 1.64
CA ASP A 71 -4.79 1.28 0.89
C ASP A 71 -5.72 2.35 0.29
N TRP A 72 -6.02 3.40 1.04
CA TRP A 72 -6.82 4.52 0.55
C TRP A 72 -6.15 5.28 -0.60
N ILE A 73 -4.82 5.48 -0.54
CA ILE A 73 -4.08 6.06 -1.68
C ILE A 73 -4.20 5.17 -2.90
N ARG A 74 -3.99 3.87 -2.76
CA ARG A 74 -4.08 2.88 -3.82
C ARG A 74 -5.49 2.84 -4.46
N GLU A 75 -6.52 2.73 -3.63
CA GLU A 75 -7.91 2.65 -4.08
C GLU A 75 -8.35 3.96 -4.74
N ALA A 76 -8.03 5.11 -4.15
CA ALA A 76 -8.38 6.41 -4.72
C ALA A 76 -7.66 6.64 -6.07
N PHE A 77 -6.39 6.26 -6.19
CA PHE A 77 -5.67 6.32 -7.47
C PHE A 77 -6.34 5.45 -8.54
N ASN A 78 -6.67 4.20 -8.21
CA ASN A 78 -7.34 3.29 -9.14
C ASN A 78 -8.72 3.82 -9.54
N ALA A 79 -9.45 4.43 -8.61
CA ALA A 79 -10.74 5.06 -8.88
C ALA A 79 -10.59 6.27 -9.82
N ILE A 80 -9.53 7.10 -9.67
CA ILE A 80 -9.23 8.19 -10.60
C ILE A 80 -9.01 7.65 -12.02
N ILE A 81 -8.19 6.62 -12.16
CA ILE A 81 -7.96 5.97 -13.47
C ILE A 81 -9.28 5.46 -14.08
N GLY A 82 -10.16 4.89 -13.26
CA GLY A 82 -11.45 4.35 -13.68
C GLY A 82 -12.46 5.39 -14.19
N VAL A 83 -12.33 6.65 -13.75
CA VAL A 83 -13.26 7.73 -14.16
C VAL A 83 -12.72 8.59 -15.31
N ILE A 84 -11.46 8.46 -15.68
CA ILE A 84 -10.89 9.11 -16.86
C ILE A 84 -11.33 8.36 -18.13
N ASN A 85 -11.67 9.09 -19.19
CA ASN A 85 -11.97 8.50 -20.48
C ASN A 85 -10.77 7.65 -20.97
N SER A 86 -11.01 6.38 -21.26
CA SER A 86 -9.98 5.43 -21.67
C SER A 86 -9.19 5.87 -22.90
N LYS A 87 -9.84 6.58 -23.86
CA LYS A 87 -9.17 7.15 -25.03
C LYS A 87 -8.08 8.15 -24.64
N VAL A 88 -8.31 8.94 -23.57
CA VAL A 88 -7.38 9.98 -23.10
C VAL A 88 -6.09 9.37 -22.55
N ILE A 89 -6.18 8.21 -21.91
CA ILE A 89 -5.05 7.55 -21.22
C ILE A 89 -4.52 6.30 -21.94
N SER A 90 -5.02 6.01 -23.14
CA SER A 90 -4.66 4.78 -23.90
C SER A 90 -3.14 4.62 -24.09
N ASN A 91 -2.43 5.73 -24.30
CA ASN A 91 -0.99 5.77 -24.51
C ASN A 91 -0.19 6.12 -23.25
N PHE A 92 -0.85 6.29 -22.09
CA PHE A 92 -0.13 6.54 -20.84
C PHE A 92 0.68 5.32 -20.44
N ARG A 93 1.96 5.53 -20.15
CA ARG A 93 2.86 4.49 -19.62
C ARG A 93 3.61 5.05 -18.41
N PHE A 94 3.66 4.26 -17.36
CA PHE A 94 4.44 4.58 -16.17
C PHE A 94 5.74 3.78 -16.18
N LEU A 95 6.89 4.47 -16.12
CA LEU A 95 8.20 3.82 -16.26
C LEU A 95 8.48 2.76 -15.19
N LYS A 96 8.00 2.99 -13.97
CA LYS A 96 8.16 2.05 -12.83
C LYS A 96 6.94 1.12 -12.66
N GLN A 97 6.27 0.74 -13.74
CA GLN A 97 5.03 -0.05 -13.66
C GLN A 97 5.27 -1.44 -13.04
N GLU A 98 6.35 -2.11 -13.38
CA GLU A 98 6.67 -3.44 -12.83
C GLU A 98 7.06 -3.36 -11.34
N GLU A 99 7.82 -2.34 -10.97
CA GLU A 99 8.15 -2.07 -9.57
C GLU A 99 6.88 -1.81 -8.75
N LEU A 100 5.99 -0.94 -9.23
CA LEU A 100 4.71 -0.68 -8.59
C LEU A 100 3.86 -1.95 -8.47
N LYS A 101 3.85 -2.81 -9.49
CA LYS A 101 3.12 -4.08 -9.47
C LYS A 101 3.63 -4.97 -8.33
N ARG A 102 4.95 -5.18 -8.22
CA ARG A 102 5.56 -6.00 -7.15
C ARG A 102 5.23 -5.44 -5.77
N HIS A 103 5.39 -4.13 -5.56
CA HIS A 103 5.05 -3.47 -4.30
C HIS A 103 3.55 -3.55 -3.99
N SER A 104 2.68 -3.42 -4.98
CA SER A 104 1.24 -3.53 -4.80
C SER A 104 0.81 -4.95 -4.40
N GLU A 105 1.42 -5.98 -4.97
CA GLU A 105 1.16 -7.38 -4.62
C GLU A 105 1.62 -7.69 -3.19
N TYR A 106 2.84 -7.30 -2.85
CA TYR A 106 3.38 -7.38 -1.49
C TYR A 106 2.48 -6.67 -0.46
N PHE A 107 2.09 -5.43 -0.77
CA PHE A 107 1.21 -4.65 0.09
C PHE A 107 -0.17 -5.31 0.29
N LYS A 108 -0.75 -5.86 -0.78
CA LYS A 108 -2.03 -6.59 -0.69
C LYS A 108 -1.93 -7.81 0.23
N ALA A 109 -0.79 -8.50 0.22
CA ALA A 109 -0.57 -9.61 1.14
C ALA A 109 -0.59 -9.14 2.59
N ILE A 110 0.21 -8.12 2.95
CA ILE A 110 0.23 -7.56 4.31
C ILE A 110 -1.17 -7.05 4.72
N ARG A 111 -1.81 -6.25 3.85
CA ARG A 111 -3.16 -5.73 4.11
C ARG A 111 -4.17 -6.85 4.37
N SER A 112 -4.10 -7.92 3.59
CA SER A 112 -4.98 -9.07 3.76
C SER A 112 -4.88 -9.65 5.16
N PHE A 113 -3.67 -9.82 5.67
CA PHE A 113 -3.44 -10.38 7.00
C PHE A 113 -3.77 -9.41 8.13
N VAL A 114 -3.43 -8.13 7.97
CA VAL A 114 -3.53 -7.17 9.09
C VAL A 114 -4.93 -6.58 9.22
N VAL A 115 -5.62 -6.35 8.09
CA VAL A 115 -6.86 -5.57 8.06
C VAL A 115 -8.05 -6.37 7.52
N ALA A 116 -7.90 -7.04 6.37
CA ALA A 116 -9.05 -7.56 5.65
C ALA A 116 -9.46 -8.98 6.08
N HIS A 117 -8.49 -9.84 6.34
CA HIS A 117 -8.71 -11.26 6.67
C HIS A 117 -7.73 -11.71 7.77
N PRO A 118 -7.82 -11.14 8.99
CA PRO A 118 -6.82 -11.36 10.02
C PRO A 118 -6.84 -12.77 10.63
N LEU A 119 -7.85 -13.59 10.35
CA LEU A 119 -8.00 -14.89 10.95
C LEU A 119 -7.60 -16.04 10.03
N ASN A 120 -7.85 -15.92 8.72
CA ASN A 120 -7.52 -16.99 7.76
C ASN A 120 -7.44 -16.45 6.34
N THR A 121 -6.41 -16.86 5.59
CA THR A 121 -6.32 -16.61 4.16
C THR A 121 -5.47 -17.66 3.45
N THR A 122 -5.89 -18.00 2.24
CA THR A 122 -5.13 -18.86 1.31
C THR A 122 -4.73 -18.12 0.03
N LYS A 123 -5.00 -16.80 -0.02
CA LYS A 123 -4.88 -16.01 -1.26
C LYS A 123 -3.45 -15.59 -1.61
N HIS A 124 -2.50 -15.70 -0.67
CA HIS A 124 -1.14 -15.19 -0.83
C HIS A 124 -0.09 -16.30 -0.64
N LYS A 125 -0.38 -17.49 -1.18
CA LYS A 125 0.51 -18.66 -1.12
C LYS A 125 1.85 -18.41 -1.77
N GLU A 126 1.90 -17.56 -2.79
CA GLU A 126 3.12 -17.12 -3.47
C GLU A 126 4.12 -16.43 -2.54
N TYR A 127 3.63 -15.84 -1.44
CA TYR A 127 4.46 -15.27 -0.38
C TYR A 127 4.76 -16.28 0.76
N GLY A 128 4.28 -17.52 0.66
CA GLY A 128 4.37 -18.50 1.75
C GLY A 128 3.52 -18.10 2.97
N LEU A 129 2.59 -17.18 2.79
CA LEU A 129 1.67 -16.67 3.80
C LEU A 129 0.28 -17.28 3.58
N ASP A 130 0.16 -18.55 3.88
CA ASP A 130 -1.10 -19.27 3.92
C ASP A 130 -1.34 -19.83 5.33
N GLY A 131 -2.60 -19.89 5.73
CA GLY A 131 -2.99 -20.44 7.03
C GLY A 131 -3.68 -19.41 7.91
N ASN A 132 -3.72 -19.72 9.19
CA ASN A 132 -4.36 -18.90 10.21
C ASN A 132 -3.40 -17.82 10.69
N PHE A 133 -3.97 -16.68 11.03
CA PHE A 133 -3.24 -15.53 11.49
C PHE A 133 -3.47 -15.33 12.98
N ILE A 134 -2.42 -15.13 13.77
CA ILE A 134 -2.60 -15.03 15.22
C ILE A 134 -2.51 -13.58 15.68
N CYS A 135 -1.48 -12.86 15.33
CA CYS A 135 -1.37 -11.46 15.74
C CYS A 135 -0.37 -10.66 14.90
N VAL A 136 -0.53 -9.34 15.00
CA VAL A 136 0.45 -8.35 14.55
C VAL A 136 1.01 -7.67 15.79
N ASP A 137 2.33 -7.59 15.93
CA ASP A 137 2.98 -6.95 17.06
C ASP A 137 4.22 -6.15 16.64
N ILE A 138 4.57 -5.17 17.46
CA ILE A 138 5.78 -4.36 17.31
C ILE A 138 6.93 -4.86 18.19
N ARG A 139 6.68 -5.83 19.05
CA ARG A 139 7.69 -6.37 19.97
C ARG A 139 8.41 -7.54 19.30
N GLU A 140 9.69 -7.63 19.57
CA GLU A 140 10.47 -8.77 19.14
C GLU A 140 10.11 -10.04 19.91
N ASP A 141 9.75 -9.87 21.16
CA ASP A 141 9.45 -10.96 22.08
C ASP A 141 8.00 -10.82 22.60
N ILE A 142 7.10 -11.60 22.04
CA ILE A 142 5.82 -11.85 22.65
C ILE A 142 5.92 -13.16 23.41
N GLY A 143 5.63 -13.10 24.70
CA GLY A 143 5.40 -14.31 25.52
C GLY A 143 4.23 -15.10 24.95
N LEU A 144 4.49 -15.82 23.89
CA LEU A 144 3.57 -16.79 23.33
C LEU A 144 3.43 -17.94 24.32
N PHE A 145 2.26 -18.55 24.33
CA PHE A 145 1.97 -19.69 25.18
C PHE A 145 3.14 -20.68 25.22
N PRO A 146 3.55 -21.19 26.40
CA PRO A 146 4.74 -22.02 26.57
C PRO A 146 4.75 -23.29 25.70
N TRP A 147 3.58 -23.76 25.29
CA TRP A 147 3.41 -24.93 24.43
C TRP A 147 3.56 -24.66 22.93
N VAL A 148 3.62 -23.39 22.51
CA VAL A 148 3.82 -23.04 21.11
C VAL A 148 5.31 -22.95 20.84
N LYS A 149 5.87 -23.93 20.16
CA LYS A 149 7.23 -23.83 19.65
C LYS A 149 7.24 -22.92 18.44
N MET A 150 7.83 -21.74 18.58
CA MET A 150 8.18 -20.92 17.44
C MET A 150 9.31 -21.62 16.70
N GLN A 151 9.03 -22.14 15.50
CA GLN A 151 9.97 -22.99 14.79
C GLN A 151 10.89 -22.19 13.87
N ASP A 152 10.36 -21.20 13.17
CA ASP A 152 11.13 -20.53 12.15
C ASP A 152 10.91 -19.01 12.13
N LYS A 153 12.00 -18.30 11.84
CA LYS A 153 12.03 -16.85 11.63
C LYS A 153 12.15 -16.55 10.15
N TYR A 154 11.38 -15.58 9.69
CA TYR A 154 11.35 -15.17 8.29
C TYR A 154 11.33 -13.65 8.18
N VAL A 155 11.81 -13.15 7.04
CA VAL A 155 11.59 -11.76 6.61
C VAL A 155 10.68 -11.78 5.39
N LEU A 156 9.64 -10.96 5.39
CA LEU A 156 8.79 -10.76 4.22
C LEU A 156 9.47 -9.77 3.26
N THR A 157 9.72 -10.24 2.05
CA THR A 157 10.29 -9.44 0.97
C THR A 157 9.32 -9.33 -0.20
N LEU A 158 9.63 -8.49 -1.18
CA LEU A 158 8.85 -8.36 -2.41
C LEU A 158 8.77 -9.65 -3.22
N ASP A 159 9.70 -10.57 -2.99
CA ASP A 159 9.78 -11.86 -3.70
C ASP A 159 9.28 -13.05 -2.86
N GLY A 160 8.72 -12.78 -1.68
CA GLY A 160 8.20 -13.80 -0.76
C GLY A 160 8.93 -13.88 0.57
N LEU A 161 8.68 -14.97 1.31
CA LEU A 161 9.34 -15.23 2.58
C LEU A 161 10.78 -15.70 2.37
N LYS A 162 11.71 -15.05 3.07
CA LYS A 162 13.08 -15.54 3.21
C LYS A 162 13.30 -16.02 4.63
N LYS A 163 13.80 -17.24 4.78
CA LYS A 163 14.18 -17.81 6.07
C LYS A 163 15.48 -17.17 6.51
N GLU A 164 15.39 -16.18 7.39
CA GLU A 164 16.53 -15.46 7.94
C GLU A 164 16.15 -14.86 9.30
N ASP A 165 17.14 -14.41 10.06
CA ASP A 165 16.87 -13.73 11.31
C ASP A 165 16.09 -12.42 11.07
N CYS A 166 14.96 -12.32 11.72
CA CYS A 166 14.07 -11.17 11.60
C CYS A 166 14.21 -10.18 12.77
N SER A 167 15.27 -10.30 13.56
CA SER A 167 15.59 -9.32 14.61
C SER A 167 15.74 -7.93 13.96
N ASN A 168 15.30 -6.90 14.66
CA ASN A 168 15.36 -5.51 14.18
C ASN A 168 14.42 -5.17 13.00
N MET A 169 13.36 -5.94 12.78
CA MET A 169 12.26 -5.52 11.90
C MET A 169 11.34 -4.54 12.62
N ASP A 170 10.60 -3.77 11.85
CA ASP A 170 9.74 -2.71 12.40
C ASP A 170 8.50 -3.27 13.10
N PHE A 171 7.95 -4.37 12.57
CA PHE A 171 6.86 -5.12 13.18
C PHE A 171 6.86 -6.57 12.72
N TYR A 172 6.05 -7.40 13.39
CA TYR A 172 6.03 -8.83 13.18
C TYR A 172 4.62 -9.33 12.90
N LEU A 173 4.53 -10.28 11.98
CA LEU A 173 3.34 -11.09 11.76
C LEU A 173 3.62 -12.48 12.34
N TYR A 174 2.69 -12.99 13.12
CA TYR A 174 2.77 -14.33 13.68
C TYR A 174 1.74 -15.19 12.98
N CYS A 175 2.22 -16.06 12.11
CA CYS A 175 1.40 -16.94 11.30
C CYS A 175 1.45 -18.36 11.83
N TYR A 176 0.31 -19.00 11.86
CA TYR A 176 0.18 -20.37 12.34
C TYR A 176 -0.58 -21.20 11.28
N SER A 177 -0.23 -22.46 11.14
CA SER A 177 -0.94 -23.41 10.30
C SER A 177 -1.29 -24.64 11.12
N ASP A 178 -2.54 -25.07 11.02
CA ASP A 178 -3.08 -26.27 11.68
C ASP A 178 -3.07 -27.51 10.75
N LYS A 179 -2.41 -27.41 9.61
CA LYS A 179 -2.40 -28.47 8.59
C LYS A 179 -1.47 -29.63 8.89
N ASP A 180 -0.57 -29.49 9.87
CA ASP A 180 0.30 -30.58 10.31
C ASP A 180 -0.30 -31.28 11.51
N ASP A 181 -0.64 -32.56 11.38
CA ASP A 181 -1.33 -33.42 12.34
C ASP A 181 -0.66 -33.53 13.73
N ASN A 182 0.53 -32.98 13.93
CA ASN A 182 1.26 -33.17 15.16
C ASN A 182 1.61 -31.92 15.95
N MET A 183 1.57 -30.71 15.40
CA MET A 183 1.78 -29.47 16.16
C MET A 183 1.54 -28.23 15.31
N SER A 184 0.92 -27.22 15.88
CA SER A 184 0.78 -25.90 15.29
C SER A 184 2.12 -25.36 14.84
N TYR A 185 2.30 -25.22 13.54
CA TYR A 185 3.51 -24.65 12.96
C TYR A 185 3.45 -23.13 13.04
N PHE A 186 4.44 -22.55 13.67
CA PHE A 186 4.50 -21.13 13.95
C PHE A 186 5.60 -20.45 13.18
N LYS A 187 5.23 -19.41 12.39
CA LYS A 187 6.18 -18.56 11.68
C LYS A 187 6.17 -17.17 12.30
N LYS A 188 7.34 -16.67 12.70
CA LYS A 188 7.55 -15.25 12.99
C LYS A 188 8.05 -14.56 11.72
N VAL A 189 7.31 -13.61 11.21
CA VAL A 189 7.58 -12.92 9.95
C VAL A 189 7.84 -11.44 10.23
N GLY A 190 9.08 -11.02 10.03
CA GLY A 190 9.48 -9.62 10.16
C GLY A 190 9.09 -8.81 8.94
N CYS A 191 8.55 -7.61 9.16
CA CYS A 191 8.12 -6.67 8.14
C CYS A 191 8.73 -5.28 8.38
N ARG A 192 8.85 -4.51 7.29
CA ARG A 192 9.39 -3.14 7.32
C ARG A 192 8.34 -2.11 6.94
N TYR A 193 8.29 -1.01 7.67
CA TYR A 193 7.45 0.13 7.26
C TYR A 193 7.92 0.74 5.95
N SER A 194 9.25 0.74 5.67
CA SER A 194 9.80 1.28 4.43
C SER A 194 9.14 0.69 3.19
N ASP A 195 8.84 -0.62 3.17
CA ASP A 195 8.25 -1.29 2.02
C ASP A 195 6.77 -0.88 1.82
N ILE A 196 6.06 -0.62 2.93
CA ILE A 196 4.69 -0.11 2.91
C ILE A 196 4.68 1.34 2.40
N TYR A 197 5.57 2.18 2.91
CA TYR A 197 5.68 3.58 2.47
C TYR A 197 6.13 3.70 1.01
N GLU A 198 7.05 2.83 0.53
CA GLU A 198 7.47 2.81 -0.86
C GLU A 198 6.29 2.48 -1.80
N THR A 199 5.38 1.60 -1.36
CA THR A 199 4.13 1.35 -2.11
C THR A 199 3.32 2.63 -2.28
N ALA A 200 3.12 3.40 -1.21
CA ALA A 200 2.41 4.68 -1.29
C ALA A 200 3.13 5.66 -2.21
N LYS A 201 4.44 5.79 -2.07
CA LYS A 201 5.29 6.68 -2.88
C LYS A 201 5.19 6.36 -4.37
N LEU A 202 5.23 5.09 -4.76
CA LEU A 202 5.09 4.67 -6.15
C LEU A 202 3.71 5.03 -6.74
N TYR A 203 2.62 4.93 -5.95
CA TYR A 203 1.30 5.41 -6.40
C TYR A 203 1.27 6.92 -6.56
N ILE A 204 1.91 7.68 -5.68
CA ILE A 204 2.03 9.15 -5.79
C ILE A 204 2.86 9.54 -7.02
N GLU A 205 4.00 8.88 -7.24
CA GLU A 205 4.83 9.11 -8.44
C GLU A 205 4.05 8.82 -9.73
N LYS A 206 3.25 7.75 -9.73
CA LYS A 206 2.39 7.42 -10.88
C LYS A 206 1.31 8.48 -11.10
N LEU A 207 0.75 9.05 -10.03
CA LEU A 207 -0.22 10.13 -10.13
C LEU A 207 0.41 11.40 -10.74
N TYR A 208 1.61 11.78 -10.31
CA TYR A 208 2.35 12.88 -10.92
C TYR A 208 2.68 12.62 -12.39
N ALA A 209 3.10 11.40 -12.73
CA ALA A 209 3.38 11.01 -14.11
C ALA A 209 2.11 11.11 -14.98
N LEU A 210 0.95 10.70 -14.44
CA LEU A 210 -0.34 10.82 -15.10
C LEU A 210 -0.71 12.28 -15.33
N ASP A 211 -0.58 13.14 -14.32
CA ASP A 211 -0.88 14.57 -14.42
C ASP A 211 -0.01 15.24 -15.50
N ASN A 212 1.28 14.98 -15.48
CA ASN A 212 2.22 15.47 -16.51
C ASN A 212 1.86 14.97 -17.91
N TYR A 213 1.46 13.71 -18.04
CA TYR A 213 1.00 13.17 -19.32
C TYR A 213 -0.25 13.87 -19.83
N LEU A 214 -1.25 14.03 -18.96
CA LEU A 214 -2.51 14.71 -19.29
C LEU A 214 -2.29 16.18 -19.63
N THR A 215 -1.38 16.85 -18.93
CA THR A 215 -1.03 18.25 -19.20
C THR A 215 -0.47 18.42 -20.59
N LYS A 216 0.44 17.54 -21.02
CA LYS A 216 1.14 17.65 -22.29
C LYS A 216 0.35 17.12 -23.49
N ASN A 217 -0.37 16.01 -23.31
CA ASN A 217 -0.90 15.23 -24.42
C ASN A 217 -2.43 15.33 -24.59
N ALA A 218 -3.19 15.62 -23.51
CA ALA A 218 -4.63 15.66 -23.60
C ALA A 218 -5.10 17.02 -24.17
N ARG A 219 -5.52 17.04 -25.42
CA ARG A 219 -6.09 18.21 -26.10
C ARG A 219 -7.58 17.98 -26.35
N LYS A 220 -8.42 18.95 -25.97
CA LYS A 220 -9.89 18.82 -26.05
C LYS A 220 -10.36 18.45 -27.45
N LYS A 221 -9.79 19.08 -28.49
CA LYS A 221 -10.13 18.86 -29.90
C LYS A 221 -9.89 17.42 -30.39
N ASP A 222 -9.09 16.64 -29.68
CA ASP A 222 -8.74 15.28 -30.10
C ASP A 222 -9.77 14.27 -29.56
N TYR A 223 -10.73 14.72 -28.74
CA TYR A 223 -11.69 13.85 -28.03
C TYR A 223 -13.16 14.33 -28.12
N GLU A 224 -13.41 15.46 -28.78
CA GLU A 224 -14.74 15.93 -29.22
C GLU A 224 -15.11 15.25 -30.55
#